data_9240d0aa811a3ab2b253d831f5d9de76
#
_entry.id   9240d0aa811a3ab2b253d831f5d9de76
#
_cell.length_a   1.000
_cell.length_b   1.000
_cell.length_c   1.000
_cell.angle_alpha   90.00
_cell.angle_beta   90.00
_cell.angle_gamma   90.00
#
_symmetry.space_group_name_H-M   'P 1'
#
loop_
_entity.id
_entity.type
_entity.pdbx_description
1 polymer ?
#
loop_
_entity_poly.entity_id
_entity_poly.type
_entity_poly.pdbx_seq_one_letter_code
_entity_poly.pdbx_strand_id
1 'polypeptide(L)'
;MYIDRRILYIVLGLIILSNVIGLLTNTDELLSLLMSLPAVLIAITFHEFAHAFVADKLGDDTPRRQGRLSLNPFAHLDPIGSIMLIFAGFGWGKPVEINSRNFNRNIKMPVAEAMVAAAG
;
A
#
# COMPACT_ATOMS: atom_id res chain seq x y z
N MET A 1 7.83 27.65 -8.91
CA MET A 1 9.26 27.47 -8.57
C MET A 1 9.79 26.26 -9.30
N TYR A 2 10.81 26.42 -10.09
CA TYR A 2 11.42 25.31 -10.84
C TYR A 2 12.58 24.74 -10.03
N ILE A 3 12.49 23.45 -9.67
CA ILE A 3 13.57 22.75 -8.97
C ILE A 3 14.37 21.96 -10.00
N ASP A 4 15.70 22.21 -10.06
CA ASP A 4 16.59 21.44 -10.91
C ASP A 4 16.59 19.97 -10.46
N ARG A 5 16.49 19.05 -11.42
CA ARG A 5 16.51 17.61 -11.17
C ARG A 5 17.75 17.17 -10.39
N ARG A 6 18.88 17.83 -10.63
CA ARG A 6 20.14 17.55 -9.91
C ARG A 6 20.00 17.83 -8.42
N ILE A 7 19.39 18.97 -8.08
CA ILE A 7 19.14 19.35 -6.69
C ILE A 7 18.19 18.34 -6.05
N LEU A 8 17.13 17.94 -6.77
CA LEU A 8 16.18 16.94 -6.30
C LEU A 8 16.88 15.61 -5.99
N TYR A 9 17.72 15.11 -6.88
CA TYR A 9 18.44 13.86 -6.68
C TYR A 9 19.44 13.94 -5.51
N ILE A 10 20.11 15.06 -5.35
CA ILE A 10 21.03 15.29 -4.22
C ILE A 10 20.25 15.28 -2.90
N VAL A 11 19.13 15.98 -2.83
CA VAL A 11 18.29 16.02 -1.62
C VAL A 11 17.74 14.63 -1.29
N LEU A 12 17.21 13.90 -2.28
CA LEU A 12 16.74 12.53 -2.08
C LEU A 12 17.88 11.61 -1.63
N GLY A 13 19.04 11.72 -2.22
CA GLY A 13 20.21 10.94 -1.84
C GLY A 13 20.65 11.21 -0.40
N LEU A 14 20.62 12.47 0.04
CA LEU A 14 20.95 12.85 1.42
C LEU A 14 19.92 12.33 2.41
N ILE A 15 18.64 12.36 2.06
CA ILE A 15 17.56 11.80 2.89
C ILE A 15 17.74 10.28 3.05
N ILE A 16 17.97 9.57 1.95
CA ILE A 16 18.21 8.13 1.95
C ILE A 16 19.45 7.79 2.80
N LEU A 17 20.55 8.48 2.58
CA LEU A 17 21.78 8.26 3.32
C LEU A 17 21.58 8.49 4.83
N SER A 18 20.91 9.57 5.20
CA SER A 18 20.60 9.88 6.60
C SER A 18 19.76 8.77 7.26
N ASN A 19 18.74 8.27 6.58
CA ASN A 19 17.90 7.18 7.10
C ASN A 19 18.69 5.88 7.24
N VAL A 20 19.53 5.53 6.27
CA VAL A 20 20.35 4.32 6.32
C VAL A 20 21.37 4.40 7.47
N ILE A 21 22.05 5.52 7.63
CA ILE A 21 22.99 5.73 8.73
C ILE A 21 22.26 5.65 10.08
N GLY A 22 21.11 6.27 10.20
CA GLY A 22 20.29 6.21 11.42
C GLY A 22 19.90 4.77 11.78
N LEU A 23 19.47 3.97 10.82
CA LEU A 23 19.13 2.55 11.03
C LEU A 23 20.37 1.72 11.44
N LEU A 24 21.51 1.96 10.81
CA LEU A 24 22.73 1.19 11.11
C LEU A 24 23.36 1.56 12.44
N THR A 25 23.18 2.80 12.91
CA THR A 25 23.77 3.30 14.15
C THR A 25 22.85 3.18 15.36
N ASN A 26 21.54 3.01 15.14
CA ASN A 26 20.53 2.88 16.21
C ASN A 26 19.90 1.49 16.17
N THR A 27 20.39 0.61 17.04
CA THR A 27 19.91 -0.76 17.14
C THR A 27 18.43 -0.84 17.55
N ASP A 28 17.97 0.07 18.41
CA ASP A 28 16.58 0.09 18.88
C ASP A 28 15.62 0.46 17.73
N GLU A 29 15.97 1.43 16.90
CA GLU A 29 15.18 1.77 15.72
C GLU A 29 15.13 0.64 14.70
N LEU A 30 16.27 -0.01 14.44
CA LEU A 30 16.34 -1.15 13.52
C LEU A 30 15.48 -2.30 14.03
N LEU A 31 15.59 -2.63 15.31
CA LEU A 31 14.80 -3.70 15.94
C LEU A 31 13.30 -3.38 15.90
N SER A 32 12.93 -2.13 16.20
CA SER A 32 11.54 -1.67 16.13
C SER A 32 10.98 -1.79 14.71
N LEU A 33 11.73 -1.39 13.70
CA LEU A 33 11.35 -1.54 12.30
C LEU A 33 11.13 -3.01 11.94
N LEU A 34 12.08 -3.88 12.27
CA LEU A 34 11.99 -5.32 11.97
C LEU A 34 10.80 -5.98 12.66
N MET A 35 10.48 -5.57 13.89
CA MET A 35 9.33 -6.10 14.63
C MET A 35 8.01 -5.55 14.10
N SER A 36 7.99 -4.34 13.56
CA SER A 36 6.77 -3.74 13.01
C SER A 36 6.39 -4.28 11.64
N LEU A 37 7.35 -4.76 10.85
CA LEU A 37 7.11 -5.24 9.48
C LEU A 37 6.05 -6.34 9.40
N PRO A 38 6.09 -7.43 10.21
CA PRO A 38 5.06 -8.45 10.16
C PRO A 38 3.66 -7.91 10.48
N ALA A 39 3.56 -7.04 11.48
CA ALA A 39 2.28 -6.43 11.86
C ALA A 39 1.71 -5.55 10.75
N VAL A 40 2.54 -4.74 10.11
CA VAL A 40 2.14 -3.88 8.99
C VAL A 40 1.72 -4.72 7.79
N LEU A 41 2.48 -5.78 7.47
CA LEU A 41 2.13 -6.68 6.37
C LEU A 41 0.78 -7.37 6.59
N ILE A 42 0.52 -7.85 7.80
CA ILE A 42 -0.75 -8.47 8.14
C ILE A 42 -1.89 -7.44 8.02
N ALA A 43 -1.70 -6.25 8.59
CA ALA A 43 -2.70 -5.20 8.56
C ALA A 43 -3.06 -4.77 7.12
N ILE A 44 -2.06 -4.52 6.28
CA ILE A 44 -2.27 -4.16 4.86
C ILE A 44 -2.95 -5.29 4.11
N THR A 45 -2.52 -6.52 4.32
CA THR A 45 -3.08 -7.68 3.62
C THR A 45 -4.57 -7.83 3.91
N PHE A 46 -4.98 -7.80 5.17
CA PHE A 46 -6.38 -7.89 5.53
C PHE A 46 -7.18 -6.68 5.08
N HIS A 47 -6.62 -5.49 5.18
CA HIS A 47 -7.24 -4.26 4.74
C HIS A 47 -7.58 -4.30 3.23
N GLU A 48 -6.58 -4.59 2.41
CA GLU A 48 -6.75 -4.65 0.96
C GLU A 48 -7.61 -5.84 0.53
N PHE A 49 -7.44 -6.99 1.17
CA PHE A 49 -8.29 -8.15 0.92
C PHE A 49 -9.77 -7.83 1.22
N ALA A 50 -10.05 -7.12 2.30
CA ALA A 50 -11.41 -6.75 2.67
C ALA A 50 -12.07 -5.87 1.60
N HIS A 51 -11.35 -4.88 1.06
CA HIS A 51 -11.84 -4.07 -0.06
C HIS A 51 -12.13 -4.93 -1.29
N ALA A 52 -11.22 -5.81 -1.65
CA ALA A 52 -11.36 -6.70 -2.80
C ALA A 52 -12.53 -7.68 -2.62
N PHE A 53 -12.68 -8.24 -1.43
CA PHE A 53 -13.73 -9.19 -1.11
C PHE A 53 -15.12 -8.56 -1.21
N VAL A 54 -15.31 -7.40 -0.62
CA VAL A 54 -16.62 -6.70 -0.67
C VAL A 54 -16.93 -6.27 -2.10
N ALA A 55 -15.94 -5.75 -2.85
CA ALA A 55 -16.13 -5.40 -4.26
C ALA A 55 -16.56 -6.62 -5.08
N ASP A 56 -15.92 -7.76 -4.89
CA ASP A 56 -16.27 -9.02 -5.58
C ASP A 56 -17.70 -9.47 -5.24
N LYS A 57 -18.10 -9.38 -4.00
CA LYS A 57 -19.46 -9.71 -3.55
C LYS A 57 -20.53 -8.77 -4.13
N LEU A 58 -20.16 -7.53 -4.43
CA LEU A 58 -21.05 -6.55 -5.04
C LEU A 58 -21.07 -6.63 -6.58
N GLY A 59 -20.35 -7.56 -7.17
CA GLY A 59 -20.34 -7.81 -8.60
C GLY A 59 -19.11 -7.31 -9.36
N ASP A 60 -18.20 -6.63 -8.69
CA ASP A 60 -16.95 -6.16 -9.30
C ASP A 60 -15.84 -7.19 -9.14
N ASP A 61 -15.51 -7.91 -10.21
CA ASP A 61 -14.44 -8.90 -10.22
C ASP A 61 -13.07 -8.32 -10.63
N THR A 62 -12.97 -7.00 -10.77
CA THR A 62 -11.71 -6.33 -11.11
C THR A 62 -10.57 -6.70 -10.15
N PRO A 63 -10.75 -6.66 -8.81
CA PRO A 63 -9.69 -7.09 -7.90
C PRO A 63 -9.31 -8.56 -8.08
N ARG A 64 -10.28 -9.43 -8.31
CA ARG A 64 -10.04 -10.86 -8.55
C ARG A 64 -9.19 -11.09 -9.79
N ARG A 65 -9.53 -10.42 -10.90
CA ARG A 65 -8.82 -10.55 -12.17
C ARG A 65 -7.39 -10.03 -12.09
N GLN A 66 -7.14 -9.06 -11.22
CA GLN A 66 -5.81 -8.49 -11.01
C GLN A 66 -4.98 -9.24 -9.97
N GLY A 67 -5.50 -10.35 -9.41
CA GLY A 67 -4.83 -11.10 -8.37
C GLY A 67 -4.81 -10.43 -7.00
N ARG A 68 -5.68 -9.45 -6.77
CA ARG A 68 -5.76 -8.70 -5.50
C ARG A 68 -6.72 -9.33 -4.49
N LEU A 69 -7.56 -10.27 -4.88
CA LEU A 69 -8.40 -11.05 -3.98
C LEU A 69 -7.56 -12.17 -3.36
N SER A 70 -6.61 -11.82 -2.52
CA SER A 70 -5.62 -12.72 -1.96
C SER A 70 -5.21 -12.29 -0.56
N LEU A 71 -4.95 -13.25 0.30
CA LEU A 71 -4.34 -13.05 1.61
C LEU A 71 -2.80 -13.14 1.54
N ASN A 72 -2.23 -13.27 0.36
CA ASN A 72 -0.78 -13.23 0.17
C ASN A 72 -0.31 -11.78 0.28
N PRO A 73 0.57 -11.43 1.26
CA PRO A 73 1.05 -10.06 1.43
C PRO A 73 1.71 -9.49 0.17
N PHE A 74 2.39 -10.31 -0.60
CA PHE A 74 3.10 -9.87 -1.81
C PHE A 74 2.16 -9.40 -2.93
N ALA A 75 0.89 -9.81 -2.91
CA ALA A 75 -0.10 -9.32 -3.86
C ALA A 75 -0.42 -7.84 -3.65
N HIS A 76 -0.16 -7.30 -2.47
CA HIS A 76 -0.49 -5.93 -2.07
C HIS A 76 0.72 -5.01 -1.92
N LEU A 77 1.93 -5.53 -2.13
CA LEU A 77 3.17 -4.76 -2.01
C LEU A 77 3.60 -4.22 -3.36
N ASP A 78 3.95 -2.93 -3.36
CA ASP A 78 4.65 -2.31 -4.48
C ASP A 78 6.16 -2.43 -4.24
N PRO A 79 6.94 -3.00 -5.17
CA PRO A 79 8.38 -3.14 -4.99
C PRO A 79 9.09 -1.80 -4.76
N ILE A 80 8.74 -0.77 -5.52
CA ILE A 80 9.34 0.57 -5.39
C ILE A 80 8.90 1.21 -4.08
N GLY A 81 7.61 1.12 -3.72
CA GLY A 81 7.10 1.64 -2.46
C GLY A 81 7.73 0.97 -1.25
N SER A 82 7.99 -0.34 -1.32
CA SER A 82 8.66 -1.09 -0.25
C SER A 82 10.11 -0.67 -0.07
N ILE A 83 10.84 -0.50 -1.17
CA ILE A 83 12.23 -0.01 -1.14
C ILE A 83 12.28 1.40 -0.54
N MET A 84 11.37 2.28 -0.94
CA MET A 84 11.29 3.64 -0.40
C MET A 84 11.00 3.65 1.09
N LEU A 85 10.17 2.73 1.59
CA LEU A 85 9.89 2.63 3.03
C LEU A 85 11.16 2.33 3.82
N ILE A 86 12.00 1.44 3.32
CA ILE A 86 13.25 1.06 3.99
C ILE A 86 14.29 2.18 3.94
N PHE A 87 14.49 2.79 2.76
CA PHE A 87 15.60 3.73 2.54
C PHE A 87 15.24 5.20 2.79
N ALA A 88 14.01 5.60 2.53
CA ALA A 88 13.59 7.00 2.66
C ALA A 88 12.67 7.27 3.88
N GLY A 89 12.22 6.21 4.57
CA GLY A 89 11.35 6.34 5.74
C GLY A 89 9.87 6.51 5.41
N PHE A 90 9.48 6.50 4.13
CA PHE A 90 8.09 6.46 3.68
C PHE A 90 7.96 5.54 2.47
N GLY A 91 6.78 4.97 2.29
CA GLY A 91 6.53 4.05 1.19
C GLY A 91 5.03 3.91 0.93
N TRP A 92 4.70 3.01 0.01
CA TRP A 92 3.30 2.74 -0.38
C TRP A 92 3.14 1.29 -0.81
N GLY A 93 1.89 0.83 -0.76
CA GLY A 93 1.50 -0.47 -1.30
C GLY A 93 0.80 -0.33 -2.64
N LYS A 94 0.35 -1.45 -3.19
CA LYS A 94 -0.53 -1.48 -4.36
C LYS A 94 -1.97 -1.47 -3.88
N PRO A 95 -2.72 -0.37 -4.08
CA PRO A 95 -4.12 -0.32 -3.70
C PRO A 95 -4.96 -1.25 -4.57
N VAL A 96 -6.07 -1.72 -4.03
CA VAL A 96 -7.07 -2.47 -4.79
C VAL A 96 -7.80 -1.53 -5.72
N GLU A 97 -7.83 -1.85 -7.01
CA GLU A 97 -8.58 -1.10 -8.00
C GLU A 97 -10.02 -1.62 -8.07
N ILE A 98 -10.97 -0.69 -8.16
CA ILE A 98 -12.39 -0.96 -8.17
C ILE A 98 -13.01 -0.31 -9.41
N ASN A 99 -13.89 -1.05 -10.09
CA ASN A 99 -14.69 -0.50 -11.17
C ASN A 99 -16.17 -0.49 -10.75
N SER A 100 -16.65 0.69 -10.38
CA SER A 100 -18.01 0.88 -9.89
C SER A 100 -19.10 0.50 -10.90
N ARG A 101 -18.77 0.50 -12.19
CA ARG A 101 -19.69 0.10 -13.27
C ARG A 101 -20.04 -1.37 -13.22
N ASN A 102 -19.21 -2.20 -12.57
CA ASN A 102 -19.44 -3.64 -12.44
C ASN A 102 -20.32 -4.00 -11.25
N PHE A 103 -20.65 -3.03 -10.39
CA PHE A 103 -21.48 -3.30 -9.22
C PHE A 103 -22.90 -3.72 -9.61
N ASN A 104 -23.49 -4.57 -8.77
CA ASN A 104 -24.85 -5.04 -8.96
C ASN A 104 -25.83 -3.86 -9.05
N ARG A 105 -26.69 -3.86 -10.08
CA ARG A 105 -27.69 -2.80 -10.34
C ARG A 105 -28.75 -2.68 -9.25
N ASN A 106 -28.95 -3.71 -8.44
CA ASN A 106 -29.90 -3.70 -7.33
C ASN A 106 -29.44 -2.82 -6.16
N ILE A 107 -28.16 -2.42 -6.15
CA ILE A 107 -27.57 -1.57 -5.13
C ILE A 107 -27.16 -0.25 -5.79
N LYS A 108 -27.54 0.86 -5.17
CA LYS A 108 -27.13 2.18 -5.67
C LYS A 108 -25.61 2.30 -5.63
N MET A 109 -25.01 2.81 -6.70
CA MET A 109 -23.55 2.93 -6.83
C MET A 109 -22.88 3.63 -5.63
N PRO A 110 -23.35 4.79 -5.12
CA PRO A 110 -22.74 5.41 -3.94
C PRO A 110 -22.77 4.53 -2.70
N VAL A 111 -23.83 3.74 -2.52
CA VAL A 111 -23.95 2.80 -1.39
C VAL A 111 -22.93 1.67 -1.53
N ALA A 112 -22.80 1.10 -2.72
CA ALA A 112 -21.82 0.04 -3.00
C ALA A 112 -20.39 0.53 -2.77
N GLU A 113 -20.05 1.72 -3.27
CA GLU A 113 -18.74 2.33 -3.05
C GLU A 113 -18.46 2.56 -1.56
N ALA A 114 -19.47 3.03 -0.81
CA ALA A 114 -19.34 3.22 0.63
C ALA A 114 -19.10 1.89 1.38
N MET A 115 -19.77 0.82 0.97
CA MET A 115 -19.58 -0.52 1.55
C MET A 115 -18.17 -1.04 1.32
N VAL A 116 -17.63 -0.86 0.12
CA VAL A 116 -16.24 -1.24 -0.19
C VAL A 116 -15.27 -0.42 0.65
N ALA A 117 -15.46 0.89 0.72
CA ALA A 117 -14.59 1.79 1.49
C ALA A 117 -14.60 1.48 2.98
N ALA A 118 -15.77 1.13 3.53
CA ALA A 118 -15.93 0.83 4.95
C ALA A 118 -15.40 -0.56 5.36
N ALA A 119 -15.17 -1.45 4.40
CA ALA A 119 -14.72 -2.82 4.66
C ALA A 119 -13.29 -2.89 5.20
N GLY A 120 -12.48 -1.90 4.84
CA GLY A 120 -11.07 -1.86 5.24
C GLY A 120 -10.77 -1.41 6.66
#